data_765429ff7022b41d5461d4b2942f7342
#
_entry.id   765429ff7022b41d5461d4b2942f7342
#
_cell.length_a   1.000
_cell.length_b   1.000
_cell.length_c   1.000
_cell.angle_alpha   90.00
_cell.angle_beta   90.00
_cell.angle_gamma   90.00
#
_symmetry.space_group_name_H-M   'P 1'
#
loop_
_entity.id
_entity.type
_entity.pdbx_description
1 polymer ?
#
loop_
_entity_poly.entity_id
_entity_poly.type
_entity_poly.pdbx_seq_one_letter_code
_entity_poly.pdbx_strand_id
1 'polypeptide(L)'
;STKPTGVPKGHPGDMFIEYTDKRMLGVSLKAGGKKTKEPQLNTYHKAIFVNQRGGPDFNDKRGLEDLRKMVYSQVYSKIKGVPPLASFDSRDKNKTAKLIDKMPRKKSDAMYDEYLELVRQGLIKRFNKNKAQSMEYIKNAILREAPDVPTIVIKAIGEDYKEITDRDELGVFLPQVQFIKAKPSRTSKQNFLLELKSRNEKVTLMMTVRSSSGGKLKQFSLKVTYNGIVKWIL
;
A
#
# COMPACT_ATOMS: atom_id res chain seq x y z
N SER A 1 -5.78 -11.30 19.70
CA SER A 1 -7.10 -10.99 20.26
C SER A 1 -8.17 -11.56 19.36
N THR A 2 -9.14 -12.24 19.96
CA THR A 2 -10.33 -12.74 19.27
C THR A 2 -11.25 -11.55 19.03
N LYS A 3 -11.72 -11.37 17.79
CA LYS A 3 -12.73 -10.35 17.47
C LYS A 3 -14.09 -10.76 18.01
N PRO A 4 -14.95 -9.81 18.37
CA PRO A 4 -16.32 -10.11 18.80
C PRO A 4 -17.10 -10.90 17.74
N THR A 5 -18.09 -11.66 18.17
CA THR A 5 -19.02 -12.35 17.28
C THR A 5 -19.73 -11.36 16.36
N GLY A 6 -19.88 -11.69 15.09
CA GLY A 6 -20.48 -10.80 14.08
C GLY A 6 -19.51 -9.84 13.38
N VAL A 7 -18.27 -9.71 13.85
CA VAL A 7 -17.27 -8.86 13.20
C VAL A 7 -16.50 -9.65 12.12
N PRO A 8 -16.42 -9.17 10.86
CA PRO A 8 -15.66 -9.83 9.81
C PRO A 8 -14.18 -10.06 10.17
N LYS A 9 -13.63 -11.22 9.84
CA LYS A 9 -12.25 -11.61 10.18
C LYS A 9 -11.18 -10.60 9.76
N GLY A 10 -11.39 -9.87 8.69
CA GLY A 10 -10.48 -8.84 8.15
C GLY A 10 -10.74 -7.42 8.64
N HIS A 11 -11.70 -7.21 9.53
CA HIS A 11 -12.10 -5.87 9.98
C HIS A 11 -10.92 -5.09 10.59
N PRO A 12 -10.71 -3.80 10.23
CA PRO A 12 -9.54 -3.01 10.63
C PRO A 12 -9.60 -2.46 12.07
N GLY A 13 -10.72 -2.56 12.77
CA GLY A 13 -10.87 -2.06 14.15
C GLY A 13 -9.92 -2.75 15.14
N ASP A 14 -9.32 -1.97 16.01
CA ASP A 14 -8.50 -2.42 17.14
C ASP A 14 -9.39 -2.65 18.38
N MET A 15 -10.48 -1.88 18.52
CA MET A 15 -11.54 -2.00 19.52
C MET A 15 -12.89 -2.01 18.85
N PHE A 16 -13.90 -2.49 19.58
CA PHE A 16 -15.29 -2.54 19.12
C PHE A 16 -16.22 -2.04 20.20
N ILE A 17 -17.15 -1.17 19.83
CA ILE A 17 -18.22 -0.65 20.68
C ILE A 17 -19.50 -1.33 20.21
N GLU A 18 -20.16 -2.08 21.09
CA GLU A 18 -21.48 -2.63 20.85
C GLU A 18 -22.53 -1.69 21.45
N TYR A 19 -23.47 -1.25 20.63
CA TYR A 19 -24.60 -0.45 21.07
C TYR A 19 -25.72 -1.35 21.65
N THR A 20 -26.60 -0.76 22.39
CA THR A 20 -27.76 -1.48 23.00
C THR A 20 -28.65 -2.16 21.97
N ASP A 21 -28.73 -1.63 20.77
CA ASP A 21 -29.46 -2.20 19.63
C ASP A 21 -28.64 -3.25 18.82
N LYS A 22 -27.55 -3.72 19.38
CA LYS A 22 -26.65 -4.73 18.80
C LYS A 22 -25.84 -4.27 17.57
N ARG A 23 -25.96 -3.02 17.12
CA ARG A 23 -25.03 -2.46 16.14
C ARG A 23 -23.63 -2.38 16.73
N MET A 24 -22.63 -2.51 15.86
CA MET A 24 -21.23 -2.45 16.26
C MET A 24 -20.49 -1.32 15.53
N LEU A 25 -19.59 -0.67 16.24
CA LEU A 25 -18.64 0.30 15.69
C LEU A 25 -17.21 -0.19 15.94
N GLY A 26 -16.44 -0.34 14.88
CA GLY A 26 -15.00 -0.59 14.98
C GLY A 26 -14.24 0.73 15.18
N VAL A 27 -13.30 0.73 16.11
CA VAL A 27 -12.40 1.87 16.34
C VAL A 27 -10.97 1.43 16.00
N SER A 28 -10.35 2.06 15.01
CA SER A 28 -8.92 1.86 14.72
C SER A 28 -8.10 2.95 15.38
N LEU A 29 -7.24 2.55 16.31
CA LEU A 29 -6.40 3.47 17.06
C LEU A 29 -5.04 3.65 16.37
N LYS A 30 -4.61 4.90 16.25
CA LYS A 30 -3.28 5.26 15.73
C LYS A 30 -2.59 6.16 16.75
N ALA A 31 -1.33 5.85 17.05
CA ALA A 31 -0.49 6.68 17.90
C ALA A 31 0.59 7.35 17.06
N GLY A 32 0.88 8.62 17.32
CA GLY A 32 1.94 9.32 16.58
C GLY A 32 1.99 10.81 16.87
N GLY A 33 3.07 11.47 16.41
CA GLY A 33 3.21 12.91 16.52
C GLY A 33 2.28 13.69 15.60
N LYS A 34 2.14 15.00 15.84
CA LYS A 34 1.26 15.91 15.06
C LYS A 34 1.48 15.80 13.54
N LYS A 35 2.75 15.62 13.10
CA LYS A 35 3.14 15.55 11.69
C LYS A 35 3.12 14.13 11.11
N THR A 36 2.89 13.09 11.91
CA THR A 36 2.89 11.71 11.44
C THR A 36 1.61 11.44 10.67
N LYS A 37 1.72 11.13 9.39
CA LYS A 37 0.59 10.64 8.58
C LYS A 37 0.43 9.15 8.83
N GLU A 38 -0.77 8.76 9.24
CA GLU A 38 -1.06 7.36 9.51
C GLU A 38 -1.29 6.59 8.21
N PRO A 39 -0.56 5.49 7.98
CA PRO A 39 -0.82 4.64 6.84
C PRO A 39 -2.16 3.93 7.03
N GLN A 40 -3.13 4.24 6.19
CA GLN A 40 -4.45 3.61 6.20
C GLN A 40 -4.46 2.27 5.47
N LEU A 41 -3.53 2.07 4.53
CA LEU A 41 -3.25 0.81 3.87
C LEU A 41 -1.79 0.45 4.09
N ASN A 42 -1.52 -0.79 4.48
CA ASN A 42 -0.17 -1.34 4.56
C ASN A 42 -0.19 -2.76 3.98
N THR A 43 0.25 -2.89 2.75
CA THR A 43 0.30 -4.16 2.03
C THR A 43 1.63 -4.35 1.32
N TYR A 44 1.83 -5.50 0.68
CA TYR A 44 2.99 -5.73 -0.16
C TYR A 44 2.65 -5.49 -1.63
N HIS A 45 3.62 -5.00 -2.42
CA HIS A 45 3.40 -4.72 -3.84
C HIS A 45 2.90 -5.94 -4.61
N LYS A 46 3.38 -7.15 -4.29
CA LYS A 46 2.89 -8.40 -4.89
C LYS A 46 1.39 -8.59 -4.68
N ALA A 47 0.90 -8.28 -3.48
CA ALA A 47 -0.51 -8.43 -3.14
C ALA A 47 -1.42 -7.40 -3.85
N ILE A 48 -0.86 -6.31 -4.34
CA ILE A 48 -1.61 -5.38 -5.21
C ILE A 48 -1.84 -6.00 -6.58
N PHE A 49 -0.84 -6.67 -7.14
CA PHE A 49 -0.97 -7.35 -8.44
C PHE A 49 -1.83 -8.60 -8.35
N VAL A 50 -1.57 -9.45 -7.36
CA VAL A 50 -2.27 -10.74 -7.17
C VAL A 50 -2.38 -11.03 -5.68
N ASN A 51 -3.58 -10.94 -5.15
CA ASN A 51 -3.83 -11.23 -3.75
C ASN A 51 -3.94 -12.74 -3.51
N GLN A 52 -2.99 -13.29 -2.78
CA GLN A 52 -2.95 -14.71 -2.43
C GLN A 52 -3.91 -15.09 -1.28
N ARG A 53 -4.59 -14.13 -0.65
CA ARG A 53 -5.40 -14.32 0.57
C ARG A 53 -6.86 -13.87 0.43
N GLY A 54 -7.35 -13.71 -0.80
CA GLY A 54 -8.75 -13.39 -1.07
C GLY A 54 -9.18 -11.95 -0.79
N GLY A 55 -8.26 -11.00 -0.78
CA GLY A 55 -8.60 -9.56 -0.73
C GLY A 55 -8.62 -8.92 -2.12
N PRO A 56 -8.88 -7.60 -2.20
CA PRO A 56 -8.93 -6.89 -3.47
C PRO A 56 -7.57 -6.83 -4.15
N ASP A 57 -7.52 -7.20 -5.42
CA ASP A 57 -6.34 -7.14 -6.27
C ASP A 57 -6.72 -6.85 -7.73
N PHE A 58 -5.69 -6.64 -8.56
CA PHE A 58 -5.89 -6.45 -9.99
C PHE A 58 -5.93 -7.77 -10.77
N ASN A 59 -5.66 -8.91 -10.14
CA ASN A 59 -5.52 -10.22 -10.76
C ASN A 59 -4.57 -10.22 -11.98
N ASP A 60 -3.50 -9.43 -11.91
CA ASP A 60 -2.54 -9.21 -12.99
C ASP A 60 -1.27 -10.05 -12.78
N LYS A 61 -1.41 -11.38 -12.88
CA LYS A 61 -0.30 -12.34 -12.76
C LYS A 61 0.83 -12.03 -13.74
N ARG A 62 0.47 -11.67 -14.99
CA ARG A 62 1.45 -11.34 -16.03
C ARG A 62 2.22 -10.07 -15.68
N GLY A 63 1.53 -9.02 -15.26
CA GLY A 63 2.20 -7.77 -14.86
C GLY A 63 3.13 -7.95 -13.66
N LEU A 64 2.79 -8.82 -12.70
CA LEU A 64 3.68 -9.17 -11.59
C LEU A 64 4.91 -9.93 -12.07
N GLU A 65 4.76 -10.89 -12.97
CA GLU A 65 5.88 -11.66 -13.51
C GLU A 65 6.80 -10.81 -14.38
N ASP A 66 6.26 -9.92 -15.18
CA ASP A 66 7.05 -8.96 -15.98
C ASP A 66 7.87 -8.04 -15.06
N LEU A 67 7.26 -7.52 -13.98
CA LEU A 67 7.97 -6.74 -12.96
C LEU A 67 9.06 -7.57 -12.28
N ARG A 68 8.77 -8.82 -11.93
CA ARG A 68 9.71 -9.73 -11.29
C ARG A 68 10.94 -10.00 -12.18
N LYS A 69 10.73 -10.26 -13.46
CA LYS A 69 11.81 -10.45 -14.45
C LYS A 69 12.66 -9.19 -14.60
N MET A 70 12.04 -8.03 -14.70
CA MET A 70 12.72 -6.75 -14.83
C MET A 70 13.58 -6.45 -13.59
N VAL A 71 13.00 -6.60 -12.40
CA VAL A 71 13.73 -6.40 -11.14
C VAL A 71 14.88 -7.40 -10.99
N TYR A 72 14.67 -8.67 -11.36
CA TYR A 72 15.74 -9.65 -11.34
C TYR A 72 16.89 -9.25 -12.28
N SER A 73 16.60 -8.95 -13.53
CA SER A 73 17.62 -8.63 -14.54
C SER A 73 18.39 -7.34 -14.22
N GLN A 74 17.72 -6.33 -13.70
CA GLN A 74 18.34 -5.03 -13.45
C GLN A 74 19.00 -4.93 -12.06
N VAL A 75 18.50 -5.64 -11.07
CA VAL A 75 18.98 -5.52 -9.68
C VAL A 75 19.66 -6.80 -9.21
N TYR A 76 18.90 -7.89 -9.07
CA TYR A 76 19.40 -9.08 -8.38
C TYR A 76 20.47 -9.87 -9.15
N SER A 77 20.41 -9.92 -10.47
CA SER A 77 21.41 -10.61 -11.30
C SER A 77 22.83 -10.04 -11.13
N LYS A 78 22.96 -8.79 -10.68
CA LYS A 78 24.25 -8.13 -10.39
C LYS A 78 24.90 -8.61 -9.08
N ILE A 79 24.22 -9.45 -8.30
CA ILE A 79 24.70 -10.00 -7.02
C ILE A 79 25.36 -11.35 -7.30
N LYS A 80 26.68 -11.45 -7.10
CA LYS A 80 27.43 -12.71 -7.28
C LYS A 80 26.83 -13.82 -6.39
N GLY A 81 26.48 -14.94 -7.00
CA GLY A 81 25.94 -16.10 -6.30
C GLY A 81 24.44 -16.04 -5.98
N VAL A 82 23.72 -15.02 -6.51
CA VAL A 82 22.25 -14.99 -6.39
C VAL A 82 21.64 -16.22 -7.10
N PRO A 83 20.61 -16.84 -6.54
CA PRO A 83 19.89 -17.92 -7.19
C PRO A 83 19.27 -17.48 -8.53
N PRO A 84 19.04 -18.40 -9.48
CA PRO A 84 18.40 -18.09 -10.75
C PRO A 84 16.97 -17.53 -10.56
N LEU A 85 16.46 -16.82 -11.58
CA LEU A 85 15.15 -16.18 -11.56
C LEU A 85 14.03 -17.07 -11.03
N ALA A 86 14.05 -18.37 -11.33
CA ALA A 86 13.01 -19.31 -10.91
C ALA A 86 12.91 -19.47 -9.38
N SER A 87 13.95 -19.18 -8.62
CA SER A 87 14.02 -19.47 -7.18
C SER A 87 14.52 -18.35 -6.28
N PHE A 88 14.99 -17.21 -6.85
CA PHE A 88 15.63 -16.15 -6.04
C PHE A 88 14.74 -15.53 -4.95
N ASP A 89 13.44 -15.53 -5.12
CA ASP A 89 12.47 -14.93 -4.21
C ASP A 89 11.48 -15.94 -3.59
N SER A 90 11.68 -17.22 -3.85
CA SER A 90 10.85 -18.31 -3.31
C SER A 90 11.68 -19.29 -2.46
N ARG A 91 12.29 -20.29 -3.09
CA ARG A 91 13.03 -21.34 -2.39
C ARG A 91 14.29 -20.81 -1.71
N ASP A 92 15.03 -19.95 -2.41
CA ASP A 92 16.35 -19.47 -1.99
C ASP A 92 16.32 -18.04 -1.46
N LYS A 93 15.15 -17.55 -1.00
CA LYS A 93 15.02 -16.20 -0.45
C LYS A 93 15.99 -15.89 0.69
N ASN A 94 16.29 -16.88 1.53
CA ASN A 94 17.23 -16.71 2.63
C ASN A 94 18.68 -16.63 2.13
N LYS A 95 19.03 -17.35 1.05
CA LYS A 95 20.33 -17.25 0.38
C LYS A 95 20.52 -15.85 -0.20
N THR A 96 19.53 -15.34 -0.92
CA THR A 96 19.53 -13.98 -1.46
C THR A 96 19.70 -12.94 -0.34
N ALA A 97 18.97 -13.07 0.76
CA ALA A 97 19.09 -12.16 1.91
C ALA A 97 20.51 -12.16 2.50
N LYS A 98 21.11 -13.32 2.72
CA LYS A 98 22.49 -13.46 3.23
C LYS A 98 23.53 -12.83 2.30
N LEU A 99 23.34 -12.94 0.98
CA LEU A 99 24.23 -12.31 0.01
C LEU A 99 24.12 -10.77 0.05
N ILE A 100 22.91 -10.25 0.19
CA ILE A 100 22.66 -8.81 0.33
C ILE A 100 23.29 -8.26 1.61
N ASP A 101 23.13 -8.98 2.73
CA ASP A 101 23.65 -8.54 4.05
C ASP A 101 25.20 -8.46 4.06
N LYS A 102 25.88 -9.23 3.19
CA LYS A 102 27.34 -9.19 3.01
C LYS A 102 27.82 -8.10 2.06
N MET A 103 26.92 -7.40 1.37
CA MET A 103 27.32 -6.38 0.39
C MET A 103 27.77 -5.08 1.07
N PRO A 104 28.73 -4.34 0.47
CA PRO A 104 29.02 -2.98 0.90
C PRO A 104 27.76 -2.10 0.88
N ARG A 105 27.54 -1.33 1.93
CA ARG A 105 26.32 -0.53 2.13
C ARG A 105 26.03 0.38 0.92
N LYS A 106 27.02 1.12 0.44
CA LYS A 106 26.86 2.01 -0.73
C LYS A 106 26.31 1.28 -1.95
N LYS A 107 26.76 0.05 -2.21
CA LYS A 107 26.27 -0.77 -3.32
C LYS A 107 24.85 -1.25 -3.08
N SER A 108 24.56 -1.71 -1.87
CA SER A 108 23.22 -2.15 -1.48
C SER A 108 22.20 -1.00 -1.54
N ASP A 109 22.58 0.21 -1.13
CA ASP A 109 21.70 1.39 -1.16
C ASP A 109 21.40 1.81 -2.62
N ALA A 110 22.38 1.81 -3.50
CA ALA A 110 22.16 2.11 -4.93
C ALA A 110 21.23 1.09 -5.59
N MET A 111 21.41 -0.20 -5.29
CA MET A 111 20.55 -1.26 -5.81
C MET A 111 19.14 -1.19 -5.20
N TYR A 112 19.03 -0.75 -3.95
CA TYR A 112 17.74 -0.51 -3.31
C TYR A 112 16.97 0.63 -3.99
N ASP A 113 17.63 1.72 -4.31
CA ASP A 113 17.03 2.85 -5.04
C ASP A 113 16.51 2.42 -6.42
N GLU A 114 17.29 1.63 -7.16
CA GLU A 114 16.88 1.06 -8.44
C GLU A 114 15.67 0.13 -8.30
N TYR A 115 15.70 -0.73 -7.30
CA TYR A 115 14.57 -1.63 -7.00
C TYR A 115 13.28 -0.87 -6.65
N LEU A 116 13.39 0.15 -5.79
CA LEU A 116 12.25 1.02 -5.44
C LEU A 116 11.63 1.66 -6.69
N GLU A 117 12.48 2.21 -7.56
CA GLU A 117 12.02 2.87 -8.79
C GLU A 117 11.29 1.90 -9.71
N LEU A 118 11.82 0.70 -9.93
CA LEU A 118 11.19 -0.32 -10.77
C LEU A 118 9.83 -0.74 -10.23
N VAL A 119 9.73 -0.98 -8.94
CA VAL A 119 8.45 -1.34 -8.31
C VAL A 119 7.46 -0.18 -8.36
N ARG A 120 7.91 1.05 -8.10
CA ARG A 120 7.07 2.26 -8.21
C ARG A 120 6.52 2.43 -9.62
N GLN A 121 7.36 2.29 -10.65
CA GLN A 121 6.93 2.37 -12.05
C GLN A 121 5.96 1.24 -12.42
N GLY A 122 6.22 0.02 -11.96
CA GLY A 122 5.31 -1.11 -12.16
C GLY A 122 3.92 -0.86 -11.57
N LEU A 123 3.86 -0.30 -10.36
CA LEU A 123 2.60 0.07 -9.72
C LEU A 123 1.89 1.21 -10.46
N ILE A 124 2.61 2.26 -10.87
CA ILE A 124 2.05 3.36 -11.67
C ILE A 124 1.45 2.83 -12.97
N LYS A 125 2.19 1.99 -13.68
CA LYS A 125 1.70 1.33 -14.91
C LYS A 125 0.44 0.51 -14.63
N ARG A 126 0.42 -0.22 -13.50
CA ARG A 126 -0.73 -1.04 -13.11
C ARG A 126 -1.98 -0.21 -12.85
N PHE A 127 -1.86 0.87 -12.06
CA PHE A 127 -2.99 1.77 -11.79
C PHE A 127 -3.48 2.52 -13.04
N ASN A 128 -2.61 2.79 -14.00
CA ASN A 128 -2.98 3.47 -15.25
C ASN A 128 -3.56 2.52 -16.32
N LYS A 129 -3.41 1.19 -16.17
CA LYS A 129 -3.81 0.22 -17.19
C LYS A 129 -5.33 0.08 -17.35
N ASN A 130 -6.07 0.13 -16.23
CA ASN A 130 -7.53 -0.03 -16.23
C ASN A 130 -8.15 0.80 -15.11
N LYS A 131 -8.89 1.84 -15.49
CA LYS A 131 -9.54 2.77 -14.56
C LYS A 131 -10.53 2.04 -13.63
N ALA A 132 -11.41 1.20 -14.18
CA ALA A 132 -12.45 0.54 -13.39
C ALA A 132 -11.84 -0.34 -12.30
N GLN A 133 -10.84 -1.17 -12.65
CA GLN A 133 -10.13 -1.98 -11.66
C GLN A 133 -9.40 -1.14 -10.61
N SER A 134 -8.82 0.01 -11.02
CA SER A 134 -8.14 0.90 -10.09
C SER A 134 -9.11 1.57 -9.12
N MET A 135 -10.30 1.94 -9.58
CA MET A 135 -11.37 2.47 -8.75
C MET A 135 -11.87 1.42 -7.74
N GLU A 136 -12.13 0.21 -8.22
CA GLU A 136 -12.53 -0.90 -7.36
C GLU A 136 -11.47 -1.22 -6.30
N TYR A 137 -10.18 -1.24 -6.69
CA TYR A 137 -9.09 -1.42 -5.74
C TYR A 137 -9.07 -0.31 -4.66
N ILE A 138 -9.24 0.95 -5.05
CA ILE A 138 -9.28 2.08 -4.09
C ILE A 138 -10.45 1.89 -3.13
N LYS A 139 -11.63 1.58 -3.64
CA LYS A 139 -12.83 1.31 -2.83
C LYS A 139 -12.59 0.18 -1.82
N ASN A 140 -12.14 -0.97 -2.29
CA ASN A 140 -12.06 -2.17 -1.47
C ASN A 140 -10.81 -2.23 -0.57
N ALA A 141 -9.67 -1.64 -0.98
CA ALA A 141 -8.41 -1.71 -0.25
C ALA A 141 -8.12 -0.47 0.60
N ILE A 142 -8.42 0.72 0.09
CA ILE A 142 -8.12 1.98 0.79
C ILE A 142 -9.28 2.37 1.70
N LEU A 143 -10.51 2.40 1.17
CA LEU A 143 -11.69 2.71 1.97
C LEU A 143 -12.05 1.60 2.94
N ARG A 144 -11.88 0.34 2.52
CA ARG A 144 -12.22 -0.85 3.31
C ARG A 144 -13.64 -0.76 3.88
N GLU A 145 -14.59 -0.48 3.02
CA GLU A 145 -16.00 -0.46 3.41
C GLU A 145 -16.37 -1.82 4.01
N ALA A 146 -16.77 -1.79 5.27
CA ALA A 146 -17.44 -2.90 5.95
C ALA A 146 -18.84 -2.38 6.31
N PRO A 147 -19.84 -2.55 5.43
CA PRO A 147 -21.16 -1.93 5.62
C PRO A 147 -21.85 -2.36 6.91
N ASP A 148 -21.59 -3.59 7.37
CA ASP A 148 -22.22 -4.13 8.58
C ASP A 148 -21.57 -3.66 9.89
N VAL A 149 -20.31 -3.25 9.86
CA VAL A 149 -19.56 -2.75 11.02
C VAL A 149 -18.72 -1.56 10.58
N PRO A 150 -19.25 -0.34 10.66
CA PRO A 150 -18.51 0.87 10.29
C PRO A 150 -17.27 1.04 11.17
N THR A 151 -16.25 1.72 10.63
CA THR A 151 -14.98 1.94 11.32
C THR A 151 -14.66 3.42 11.37
N ILE A 152 -14.39 3.94 12.55
CA ILE A 152 -13.77 5.24 12.74
C ILE A 152 -12.26 5.06 12.99
N VAL A 153 -11.47 6.04 12.58
CA VAL A 153 -10.02 6.06 12.83
C VAL A 153 -9.71 7.23 13.75
N ILE A 154 -9.19 6.92 14.93
CA ILE A 154 -8.81 7.90 15.94
C ILE A 154 -7.28 7.94 16.06
N LYS A 155 -6.71 9.12 15.92
CA LYS A 155 -5.29 9.37 16.14
C LYS A 155 -5.06 10.01 17.50
N ALA A 156 -4.31 9.33 18.38
CA ALA A 156 -3.85 9.87 19.64
C ALA A 156 -2.54 10.66 19.42
N ILE A 157 -2.44 11.86 19.98
CA ILE A 157 -1.30 12.77 19.87
C ILE A 157 -0.98 13.30 21.29
N GLY A 158 -0.16 12.56 22.05
CA GLY A 158 0.03 12.83 23.48
C GLY A 158 -1.29 12.58 24.24
N GLU A 159 -1.80 13.60 24.93
CA GLU A 159 -3.08 13.56 25.65
C GLU A 159 -4.28 13.94 24.77
N ASP A 160 -4.03 14.44 23.55
CA ASP A 160 -5.06 14.83 22.58
C ASP A 160 -5.43 13.68 21.66
N TYR A 161 -6.58 13.80 21.02
CA TYR A 161 -7.02 12.88 19.97
C TYR A 161 -7.68 13.62 18.81
N LYS A 162 -7.62 13.03 17.63
CA LYS A 162 -8.28 13.53 16.42
C LYS A 162 -8.89 12.38 15.64
N GLU A 163 -10.14 12.52 15.22
CA GLU A 163 -10.74 11.64 14.22
C GLU A 163 -10.14 11.94 12.83
N ILE A 164 -9.85 10.89 12.07
CA ILE A 164 -9.35 10.98 10.69
C ILE A 164 -10.53 10.66 9.76
N THR A 165 -11.04 11.69 9.11
CA THR A 165 -12.22 11.64 8.24
C THR A 165 -11.89 11.47 6.75
N ASP A 166 -10.62 11.43 6.38
CA ASP A 166 -10.18 11.33 4.97
C ASP A 166 -10.90 10.22 4.18
N ARG A 167 -11.28 9.12 4.85
CA ARG A 167 -11.96 8.00 4.21
C ARG A 167 -13.40 8.32 3.87
N ASP A 168 -14.11 8.99 4.78
CA ASP A 168 -15.52 9.32 4.61
C ASP A 168 -15.66 10.33 3.48
N GLU A 169 -14.79 11.35 3.47
CA GLU A 169 -14.72 12.34 2.39
C GLU A 169 -14.39 11.68 1.05
N LEU A 170 -13.41 10.77 1.03
CA LEU A 170 -13.04 10.02 -0.18
C LEU A 170 -14.17 9.09 -0.62
N GLY A 171 -14.91 8.46 0.31
CA GLY A 171 -16.06 7.60 0.03
C GLY A 171 -17.17 8.34 -0.68
N VAL A 172 -17.49 9.56 -0.25
CA VAL A 172 -18.48 10.43 -0.89
C VAL A 172 -18.01 10.90 -2.28
N PHE A 173 -16.72 11.17 -2.43
CA PHE A 173 -16.15 11.65 -3.70
C PHE A 173 -15.99 10.53 -4.75
N LEU A 174 -15.66 9.32 -4.33
CA LEU A 174 -15.25 8.24 -5.23
C LEU A 174 -16.29 7.88 -6.31
N PRO A 175 -17.61 7.82 -6.03
CA PRO A 175 -18.63 7.56 -7.06
C PRO A 175 -18.66 8.60 -8.20
N GLN A 176 -18.19 9.83 -7.93
CA GLN A 176 -18.18 10.94 -8.88
C GLN A 176 -16.93 10.96 -9.76
N VAL A 177 -15.94 10.10 -9.48
CA VAL A 177 -14.66 10.09 -10.19
C VAL A 177 -14.81 9.59 -11.63
N GLN A 178 -14.45 10.46 -12.57
CA GLN A 178 -14.46 10.16 -14.00
C GLN A 178 -13.08 9.75 -14.52
N PHE A 179 -12.02 10.19 -13.85
CA PHE A 179 -10.65 10.00 -14.29
C PHE A 179 -9.72 9.64 -13.13
N ILE A 180 -8.83 8.70 -13.37
CA ILE A 180 -7.75 8.32 -12.45
C ILE A 180 -6.42 8.30 -13.19
N LYS A 181 -5.37 8.86 -12.58
CA LYS A 181 -4.01 8.82 -13.10
C LYS A 181 -3.00 8.63 -11.97
N ALA A 182 -2.21 7.60 -12.08
CA ALA A 182 -1.03 7.42 -11.24
C ALA A 182 0.18 8.12 -11.87
N LYS A 183 0.99 8.80 -11.05
CA LYS A 183 2.23 9.48 -11.48
C LYS A 183 3.28 9.46 -10.38
N PRO A 184 4.59 9.53 -10.72
CA PRO A 184 5.64 9.62 -9.71
C PRO A 184 5.54 10.94 -8.94
N SER A 185 5.91 10.93 -7.66
CA SER A 185 6.15 12.16 -6.91
C SER A 185 7.43 12.83 -7.39
N ARG A 186 7.42 14.16 -7.45
CA ARG A 186 8.63 14.96 -7.80
C ARG A 186 9.55 15.15 -6.60
N THR A 187 9.03 15.01 -5.38
CA THR A 187 9.73 15.32 -4.13
C THR A 187 10.27 14.08 -3.41
N SER A 188 9.91 12.88 -3.85
CA SER A 188 10.34 11.64 -3.22
C SER A 188 10.40 10.49 -4.21
N LYS A 189 11.54 9.78 -4.23
CA LYS A 189 11.73 8.55 -5.00
C LYS A 189 10.84 7.38 -4.53
N GLN A 190 10.36 7.43 -3.30
CA GLN A 190 9.51 6.38 -2.72
C GLN A 190 8.03 6.58 -3.00
N ASN A 191 7.62 7.82 -3.32
CA ASN A 191 6.21 8.16 -3.41
C ASN A 191 5.72 8.17 -4.86
N PHE A 192 4.48 7.76 -5.03
CA PHE A 192 3.68 8.05 -6.21
C PHE A 192 2.31 8.58 -5.80
N LEU A 193 1.68 9.28 -6.71
CA LEU A 193 0.43 9.98 -6.49
C LEU A 193 -0.67 9.34 -7.33
N LEU A 194 -1.85 9.17 -6.75
CA LEU A 194 -3.07 8.83 -7.48
C LEU A 194 -3.92 10.09 -7.57
N GLU A 195 -4.06 10.63 -8.77
CA GLU A 195 -4.94 11.77 -9.05
C GLU A 195 -6.31 11.24 -9.46
N LEU A 196 -7.32 11.60 -8.70
CA LEU A 196 -8.73 11.29 -8.95
C LEU A 196 -9.43 12.59 -9.35
N LYS A 197 -10.16 12.59 -10.46
CA LYS A 197 -10.90 13.77 -10.93
C LYS A 197 -12.37 13.45 -11.15
N SER A 198 -13.24 14.30 -10.64
CA SER A 198 -14.63 14.48 -11.06
C SER A 198 -14.74 15.65 -12.05
N ARG A 199 -15.97 16.12 -12.34
CA ARG A 199 -16.19 17.32 -13.15
C ARG A 199 -15.62 18.56 -12.48
N ASN A 200 -15.82 18.72 -11.19
CA ASN A 200 -15.56 19.95 -10.44
C ASN A 200 -14.41 19.82 -9.45
N GLU A 201 -14.01 18.59 -9.10
CA GLU A 201 -13.08 18.37 -8.00
C GLU A 201 -11.92 17.47 -8.42
N LYS A 202 -10.80 17.68 -7.76
CA LYS A 202 -9.60 16.85 -7.90
C LYS A 202 -9.04 16.49 -6.53
N VAL A 203 -8.92 15.20 -6.28
CA VAL A 203 -8.26 14.66 -5.07
C VAL A 203 -6.96 13.98 -5.46
N THR A 204 -5.92 14.22 -4.69
CA THR A 204 -4.62 13.56 -4.85
C THR A 204 -4.28 12.74 -3.62
N LEU A 205 -4.15 11.44 -3.81
CA LEU A 205 -3.76 10.48 -2.77
C LEU A 205 -2.26 10.21 -2.86
N MET A 206 -1.60 10.06 -1.71
CA MET A 206 -0.18 9.69 -1.66
C MET A 206 -0.01 8.22 -1.29
N MET A 207 0.73 7.51 -2.14
CA MET A 207 1.16 6.13 -1.94
C MET A 207 2.67 6.11 -1.76
N THR A 208 3.17 5.32 -0.80
CA THR A 208 4.61 5.17 -0.54
C THR A 208 5.03 3.71 -0.73
N VAL A 209 6.10 3.50 -1.49
CA VAL A 209 6.77 2.20 -1.63
C VAL A 209 8.01 2.20 -0.74
N ARG A 210 8.15 1.20 0.13
CA ARG A 210 9.28 1.13 1.06
C ARG A 210 9.63 -0.30 1.45
N SER A 211 10.86 -0.52 1.91
CA SER A 211 11.20 -1.77 2.58
C SER A 211 10.59 -1.82 3.99
N SER A 212 10.36 -3.02 4.49
CA SER A 212 9.90 -3.23 5.87
C SER A 212 10.97 -2.99 6.94
N SER A 213 12.22 -2.79 6.54
CA SER A 213 13.38 -2.75 7.42
C SER A 213 14.35 -1.63 7.06
N GLY A 214 13.90 -0.39 7.19
CA GLY A 214 14.79 0.76 7.25
C GLY A 214 15.59 1.08 5.97
N GLY A 215 15.00 0.94 4.77
CA GLY A 215 15.63 1.46 3.54
C GLY A 215 16.74 0.59 2.97
N LYS A 216 16.78 -0.71 3.27
CA LYS A 216 17.77 -1.65 2.73
C LYS A 216 17.20 -2.50 1.61
N LEU A 217 18.03 -2.85 0.62
CA LEU A 217 17.71 -3.89 -0.34
C LEU A 217 17.35 -5.18 0.41
N LYS A 218 16.26 -5.78 0.03
CA LYS A 218 15.78 -7.06 0.56
C LYS A 218 15.37 -7.96 -0.61
N GLN A 219 14.84 -9.14 -0.28
CA GLN A 219 14.18 -9.99 -1.27
C GLN A 219 13.03 -9.24 -1.97
N PHE A 220 12.51 -9.79 -3.07
CA PHE A 220 11.43 -9.21 -3.87
C PHE A 220 10.12 -9.05 -3.06
N SER A 221 10.10 -8.08 -2.17
CA SER A 221 8.98 -7.78 -1.27
C SER A 221 9.09 -6.37 -0.70
N LEU A 222 8.43 -5.40 -1.32
CA LEU A 222 8.31 -4.03 -0.79
C LEU A 222 6.91 -3.80 -0.26
N LYS A 223 6.81 -3.03 0.81
CA LYS A 223 5.54 -2.54 1.34
C LYS A 223 5.04 -1.37 0.52
N VAL A 224 3.74 -1.28 0.38
CA VAL A 224 3.02 -0.13 -0.18
C VAL A 224 2.07 0.37 0.89
N THR A 225 2.15 1.65 1.18
CA THR A 225 1.30 2.31 2.17
C THR A 225 0.53 3.45 1.53
N TYR A 226 -0.73 3.61 1.92
CA TYR A 226 -1.53 4.79 1.65
C TYR A 226 -1.34 5.79 2.79
N ASN A 227 -0.90 7.00 2.48
CA ASN A 227 -0.54 8.01 3.46
C ASN A 227 -1.54 9.19 3.54
N GLY A 228 -2.74 9.00 3.01
CA GLY A 228 -3.79 10.00 3.07
C GLY A 228 -3.88 10.92 1.85
N ILE A 229 -4.81 11.86 1.92
CA ILE A 229 -5.05 12.90 0.93
C ILE A 229 -3.98 13.97 1.11
N VAL A 230 -3.27 14.32 0.01
CA VAL A 230 -2.26 15.39 0.03
C VAL A 230 -2.75 16.69 -0.59
N LYS A 231 -3.80 16.61 -1.42
CA LYS A 231 -4.40 17.79 -2.04
C LYS A 231 -5.84 17.51 -2.43
N TRP A 232 -6.72 18.42 -2.05
CA TRP A 232 -8.10 18.53 -2.52
C TRP A 232 -8.28 19.88 -3.20
N ILE A 233 -8.81 19.89 -4.41
CA ILE A 233 -9.09 21.10 -5.18
C ILE A 233 -10.56 21.03 -5.58
N LEU A 234 -11.33 21.98 -5.12
CA LEU A 234 -12.72 22.25 -5.50
C LEU A 234 -12.76 22.98 -6.83
#